data_d07897e9788084284e4deb7f978f7fd1
#
_entry.id   d07897e9788084284e4deb7f978f7fd1
#
_cell.length_a   1.000
_cell.length_b   1.000
_cell.length_c   1.000
_cell.angle_alpha   90.00
_cell.angle_beta   90.00
_cell.angle_gamma   90.00
#
_symmetry.space_group_name_H-M   'P 1'
#
loop_
_entity.id
_entity.type
_entity.pdbx_description
1 polymer ?
#
loop_
_entity_poly.entity_id
_entity_poly.type
_entity_poly.pdbx_seq_one_letter_code
_entity_poly.pdbx_strand_id
1 'polypeptide(L)'
;MVQSILLIVLCFFALIGHYLMTGELAPRELYGLLGVTGVAFVIGGVEWWQIRCDLRYRGVEEGVSVRLADRASRKMNTVFLAHERWLTFSRRYATWWQAILARFEKFESFFLDVTFEGDGEQLQIKETKTEWLRNTTHFVIRKDGRDVGTIRTDAALRQQLQLKEVLLVSYAGQEYQIRSSTVTRKIGVYQNGDCIATGSRHGAQLVFDCDTKERLLAVASMIVFRLVYSK
;
A
#
# COMPACT_ATOMS: atom_id res chain seq x y z
N MET A 1 -6.10 12.33 -7.26
CA MET A 1 -6.01 13.81 -7.19
C MET A 1 -4.67 14.38 -7.69
N VAL A 2 -3.52 14.00 -7.12
CA VAL A 2 -2.22 14.60 -7.53
C VAL A 2 -1.89 14.30 -8.99
N GLN A 3 -2.10 13.09 -9.47
CA GLN A 3 -1.87 12.71 -10.88
C GLN A 3 -2.76 13.52 -11.84
N SER A 4 -4.02 13.68 -11.48
CA SER A 4 -4.98 14.44 -12.29
C SER A 4 -4.60 15.92 -12.38
N ILE A 5 -4.17 16.51 -11.24
CA ILE A 5 -3.68 17.89 -11.20
C ILE A 5 -2.40 18.03 -12.04
N LEU A 6 -1.45 17.09 -11.90
CA LEU A 6 -0.21 17.11 -12.66
C LEU A 6 -0.47 17.04 -14.17
N LEU A 7 -1.40 16.18 -14.59
CA LEU A 7 -1.79 16.05 -15.99
C LEU A 7 -2.36 17.37 -16.53
N ILE A 8 -3.26 18.02 -15.80
CA ILE A 8 -3.83 19.32 -16.20
C ILE A 8 -2.72 20.37 -16.32
N VAL A 9 -1.81 20.43 -15.33
CA VAL A 9 -0.68 21.38 -15.33
C VAL A 9 0.23 21.15 -16.54
N LEU A 10 0.59 19.89 -16.84
CA LEU A 10 1.41 19.55 -18.01
C LEU A 10 0.73 19.93 -19.33
N CYS A 11 -0.57 19.64 -19.48
CA CYS A 11 -1.32 20.04 -20.68
C CYS A 11 -1.39 21.56 -20.83
N PHE A 12 -1.54 22.29 -19.72
CA PHE A 12 -1.56 23.76 -19.72
C PHE A 12 -0.20 24.34 -20.15
N PHE A 13 0.93 23.79 -19.63
CA PHE A 13 2.25 24.21 -20.07
C PHE A 13 2.54 23.87 -21.52
N ALA A 14 2.09 22.71 -22.00
CA ALA A 14 2.21 22.34 -23.42
C ALA A 14 1.46 23.32 -24.33
N LEU A 15 0.26 23.76 -23.92
CA LEU A 15 -0.54 24.74 -24.62
C LEU A 15 0.12 26.12 -24.68
N ILE A 16 0.68 26.58 -23.55
CA ILE A 16 1.46 27.82 -23.48
C ILE A 16 2.67 27.75 -24.41
N GLY A 17 3.43 26.64 -24.35
CA GLY A 17 4.59 26.43 -25.19
C GLY A 17 4.23 26.46 -26.67
N HIS A 18 3.13 25.81 -27.08
CA HIS A 18 2.63 25.86 -28.46
C HIS A 18 2.25 27.27 -28.87
N TYR A 19 1.49 28.01 -28.05
CA TYR A 19 1.13 29.39 -28.29
C TYR A 19 2.35 30.32 -28.48
N LEU A 20 3.37 30.17 -27.65
CA LEU A 20 4.60 30.95 -27.74
C LEU A 20 5.38 30.65 -29.04
N MET A 21 5.28 29.44 -29.59
CA MET A 21 5.95 29.04 -30.82
C MET A 21 5.18 29.42 -32.09
N THR A 22 3.85 29.36 -32.07
CA THR A 22 3.01 29.53 -33.24
C THR A 22 2.27 30.86 -33.30
N GLY A 23 2.12 31.52 -32.14
CA GLY A 23 1.32 32.76 -32.01
C GLY A 23 -0.19 32.53 -32.05
N GLU A 24 -0.65 31.31 -32.28
CA GLU A 24 -2.07 30.99 -32.45
C GLU A 24 -2.49 29.83 -31.54
N LEU A 25 -3.75 29.86 -31.05
CA LEU A 25 -4.40 28.76 -30.32
C LEU A 25 -5.49 28.17 -31.24
N ALA A 26 -5.29 26.93 -31.67
CA ALA A 26 -6.32 26.27 -32.45
C ALA A 26 -7.50 25.83 -31.56
N PRO A 27 -8.76 25.99 -32.01
CA PRO A 27 -9.93 25.58 -31.21
C PRO A 27 -9.89 24.11 -30.76
N ARG A 28 -9.34 23.21 -31.59
CA ARG A 28 -9.19 21.78 -31.29
C ARG A 28 -8.31 21.54 -30.06
N GLU A 29 -7.34 22.41 -29.80
CA GLU A 29 -6.43 22.30 -28.64
C GLU A 29 -7.13 22.68 -27.33
N LEU A 30 -8.00 23.70 -27.41
CA LEU A 30 -8.88 24.07 -26.29
C LEU A 30 -9.87 22.96 -25.97
N TYR A 31 -10.47 22.31 -26.97
CA TYR A 31 -11.35 21.15 -26.75
C TYR A 31 -10.57 19.98 -26.17
N GLY A 32 -9.33 19.75 -26.60
CA GLY A 32 -8.44 18.75 -26.01
C GLY A 32 -8.17 19.03 -24.52
N LEU A 33 -7.85 20.26 -24.15
CA LEU A 33 -7.64 20.66 -22.76
C LEU A 33 -8.90 20.48 -21.92
N LEU A 34 -10.06 20.91 -22.44
CA LEU A 34 -11.35 20.71 -21.75
C LEU A 34 -11.65 19.22 -21.53
N GLY A 35 -11.38 18.37 -22.53
CA GLY A 35 -11.53 16.92 -22.41
C GLY A 35 -10.64 16.33 -21.32
N VAL A 36 -9.33 16.66 -21.32
CA VAL A 36 -8.39 16.21 -20.29
C VAL A 36 -8.81 16.69 -18.91
N THR A 37 -9.24 17.95 -18.79
CA THR A 37 -9.73 18.52 -17.53
C THR A 37 -10.96 17.77 -17.04
N GLY A 38 -11.93 17.49 -17.92
CA GLY A 38 -13.13 16.71 -17.60
C GLY A 38 -12.79 15.31 -17.07
N VAL A 39 -11.91 14.59 -17.76
CA VAL A 39 -11.42 13.27 -17.31
C VAL A 39 -10.73 13.35 -15.95
N ALA A 40 -9.88 14.36 -15.75
CA ALA A 40 -9.19 14.57 -14.48
C ALA A 40 -10.16 14.85 -13.32
N PHE A 41 -11.25 15.60 -13.57
CA PHE A 41 -12.31 15.81 -12.57
C PHE A 41 -13.04 14.51 -12.21
N VAL A 42 -13.35 13.66 -13.21
CA VAL A 42 -13.99 12.36 -12.96
C VAL A 42 -13.09 11.47 -12.12
N ILE A 43 -11.80 11.35 -12.49
CA ILE A 43 -10.83 10.57 -11.72
C ILE A 43 -10.71 11.11 -10.28
N GLY A 44 -10.57 12.43 -10.11
CA GLY A 44 -10.53 13.08 -8.80
C GLY A 44 -11.78 12.83 -7.96
N GLY A 45 -12.94 12.84 -8.58
CA GLY A 45 -14.24 12.53 -7.95
C GLY A 45 -14.30 11.09 -7.45
N VAL A 46 -13.85 10.13 -8.26
CA VAL A 46 -13.77 8.71 -7.88
C VAL A 46 -12.81 8.50 -6.72
N GLU A 47 -11.60 9.09 -6.77
CA GLU A 47 -10.63 9.02 -5.67
C GLU A 47 -11.22 9.61 -4.38
N TRP A 48 -11.86 10.76 -4.45
CA TRP A 48 -12.49 11.39 -3.29
C TRP A 48 -13.60 10.54 -2.69
N TRP A 49 -14.44 9.94 -3.56
CA TRP A 49 -15.49 9.02 -3.12
C TRP A 49 -14.92 7.78 -2.44
N GLN A 50 -13.86 7.17 -2.99
CA GLN A 50 -13.15 6.04 -2.38
C GLN A 50 -12.62 6.39 -0.98
N ILE A 51 -11.99 7.55 -0.83
CA ILE A 51 -11.51 8.05 0.46
C ILE A 51 -12.67 8.20 1.47
N ARG A 52 -13.81 8.73 1.03
CA ARG A 52 -15.00 8.82 1.90
C ARG A 52 -15.55 7.45 2.31
N CYS A 53 -15.52 6.48 1.40
CA CYS A 53 -15.90 5.11 1.71
C CYS A 53 -14.95 4.50 2.76
N ASP A 54 -13.63 4.76 2.66
CA ASP A 54 -12.67 4.27 3.65
C ASP A 54 -12.91 4.89 5.03
N LEU A 55 -13.21 6.18 5.11
CA LEU A 55 -13.51 6.86 6.37
C LEU A 55 -14.83 6.41 7.03
N ARG A 56 -15.78 5.88 6.24
CA ARG A 56 -17.07 5.39 6.74
C ARG A 56 -17.05 3.90 7.04
N TYR A 57 -15.96 3.22 6.72
CA TYR A 57 -15.85 1.79 6.95
C TYR A 57 -15.85 1.48 8.44
N ARG A 58 -16.63 0.48 8.85
CA ARG A 58 -16.86 0.09 10.26
C ARG A 58 -16.39 -1.32 10.59
N GLY A 59 -15.67 -1.98 9.67
CA GLY A 59 -15.25 -3.36 9.85
C GLY A 59 -16.29 -4.38 9.41
N VAL A 60 -16.03 -5.64 9.71
CA VAL A 60 -16.91 -6.82 9.52
C VAL A 60 -17.35 -7.36 10.87
N GLU A 61 -18.41 -8.16 10.88
CA GLU A 61 -18.98 -8.73 12.10
C GLU A 61 -18.00 -9.65 12.83
N GLU A 62 -17.23 -10.43 12.07
CA GLU A 62 -16.27 -11.37 12.62
C GLU A 62 -14.89 -11.14 12.00
N GLY A 63 -13.84 -11.35 12.81
CA GLY A 63 -12.44 -11.27 12.39
C GLY A 63 -11.87 -9.85 12.35
N VAL A 64 -10.66 -9.77 11.81
CA VAL A 64 -9.92 -8.51 11.65
C VAL A 64 -10.11 -7.99 10.24
N SER A 65 -10.40 -6.71 10.08
CA SER A 65 -10.61 -6.14 8.76
C SER A 65 -10.12 -4.72 8.63
N VAL A 66 -9.73 -4.36 7.41
CA VAL A 66 -9.32 -3.01 7.03
C VAL A 66 -9.76 -2.71 5.61
N ARG A 67 -10.06 -1.46 5.32
CA ARG A 67 -10.26 -0.97 3.97
C ARG A 67 -9.07 -0.12 3.52
N LEU A 68 -8.49 -0.48 2.40
CA LEU A 68 -7.26 0.11 1.88
C LEU A 68 -7.45 0.42 0.38
N ALA A 69 -8.20 1.49 0.08
CA ALA A 69 -8.42 1.94 -1.29
C ALA A 69 -7.23 2.78 -1.81
N ASP A 70 -6.69 3.68 -0.99
CA ASP A 70 -5.51 4.51 -1.30
C ASP A 70 -4.30 4.05 -0.49
N ARG A 71 -3.43 3.24 -1.10
CA ARG A 71 -2.23 2.68 -0.47
C ARG A 71 -1.11 3.69 -0.26
N ALA A 72 -1.08 4.75 -1.07
CA ALA A 72 -0.10 5.82 -0.97
C ALA A 72 -0.55 6.92 0.02
N SER A 73 -1.73 6.77 0.63
CA SER A 73 -2.27 7.77 1.55
C SER A 73 -1.42 7.90 2.81
N ARG A 74 -1.18 9.15 3.21
CA ARG A 74 -0.63 9.49 4.53
C ARG A 74 -1.68 9.45 5.64
N LYS A 75 -2.94 9.23 5.28
CA LYS A 75 -4.01 9.24 6.26
C LYS A 75 -3.88 8.05 7.20
N MET A 76 -4.35 8.25 8.40
CA MET A 76 -4.49 7.20 9.38
C MET A 76 -5.60 6.25 8.93
N ASN A 77 -5.26 4.99 8.73
CA ASN A 77 -6.19 3.93 8.42
C ASN A 77 -6.49 3.17 9.71
N THR A 78 -7.74 2.75 9.87
CA THR A 78 -8.17 2.00 11.04
C THR A 78 -8.39 0.54 10.67
N VAL A 79 -7.83 -0.35 11.46
CA VAL A 79 -8.12 -1.79 11.43
C VAL A 79 -9.14 -2.08 12.51
N PHE A 80 -10.16 -2.83 12.16
CA PHE A 80 -11.27 -3.20 13.03
C PHE A 80 -11.18 -4.67 13.42
N LEU A 81 -11.51 -4.97 14.66
CA LEU A 81 -11.75 -6.31 15.18
C LEU A 81 -13.22 -6.37 15.61
N ALA A 82 -14.04 -7.16 14.92
CA ALA A 82 -15.47 -7.29 15.20
C ALA A 82 -16.18 -5.93 15.40
N HIS A 83 -16.05 -5.01 14.43
CA HIS A 83 -16.54 -3.62 14.43
C HIS A 83 -15.86 -2.66 15.40
N GLU A 84 -15.09 -3.11 16.35
CA GLU A 84 -14.33 -2.24 17.25
C GLU A 84 -13.02 -1.78 16.62
N ARG A 85 -12.61 -0.56 16.93
CA ARG A 85 -11.31 -0.06 16.51
C ARG A 85 -10.24 -0.78 17.32
N TRP A 86 -9.44 -1.58 16.63
CA TRP A 86 -8.39 -2.34 17.28
C TRP A 86 -7.03 -1.65 17.16
N LEU A 87 -6.61 -1.31 15.93
CA LEU A 87 -5.36 -0.62 15.69
C LEU A 87 -5.49 0.42 14.58
N THR A 88 -4.56 1.35 14.55
CA THR A 88 -4.43 2.32 13.48
C THR A 88 -3.07 2.19 12.82
N PHE A 89 -2.98 2.51 11.54
CA PHE A 89 -1.70 2.64 10.87
C PHE A 89 -1.67 3.81 9.91
N SER A 90 -0.46 4.34 9.73
CA SER A 90 -0.22 5.43 8.80
C SER A 90 1.08 5.21 8.05
N ARG A 91 1.12 5.65 6.79
CA ARG A 91 2.32 5.65 5.96
C ARG A 91 3.00 7.00 6.05
N ARG A 92 4.30 6.98 6.32
CA ARG A 92 5.15 8.17 6.40
C ARG A 92 6.05 8.25 5.17
N TYR A 93 6.43 9.47 4.79
CA TYR A 93 7.39 9.74 3.74
C TYR A 93 8.41 10.73 4.27
N ALA A 94 9.69 10.50 4.04
CA ALA A 94 10.75 11.40 4.49
C ALA A 94 10.68 12.76 3.79
N THR A 95 10.22 12.78 2.53
CA THR A 95 10.11 14.01 1.73
C THR A 95 8.77 14.07 1.00
N TRP A 96 8.36 15.26 0.59
CA TRP A 96 7.09 15.47 -0.12
C TRP A 96 7.08 14.82 -1.52
N TRP A 97 8.22 14.81 -2.23
CA TRP A 97 8.31 14.22 -3.57
C TRP A 97 8.16 12.69 -3.54
N GLN A 98 8.60 12.01 -2.46
CA GLN A 98 8.36 10.59 -2.27
C GLN A 98 6.86 10.28 -2.20
N ALA A 99 6.09 11.12 -1.53
CA ALA A 99 4.64 10.96 -1.47
C ALA A 99 3.95 11.18 -2.82
N ILE A 100 4.52 12.01 -3.68
CA ILE A 100 4.04 12.19 -5.05
C ILE A 100 4.39 10.95 -5.88
N LEU A 101 5.66 10.51 -5.86
CA LEU A 101 6.09 9.33 -6.61
C LEU A 101 5.35 8.06 -6.19
N ALA A 102 5.12 7.85 -4.90
CA ALA A 102 4.38 6.70 -4.40
C ALA A 102 2.93 6.60 -4.88
N ARG A 103 2.38 7.66 -5.47
CA ARG A 103 1.04 7.64 -6.10
C ARG A 103 1.03 7.06 -7.51
N PHE A 104 2.19 6.91 -8.12
CA PHE A 104 2.30 6.22 -9.40
C PHE A 104 2.43 4.72 -9.15
N GLU A 105 1.66 3.91 -9.86
CA GLU A 105 1.55 2.47 -9.68
C GLU A 105 2.92 1.76 -9.63
N LYS A 106 3.88 2.21 -10.44
CA LYS A 106 5.25 1.65 -10.49
C LYS A 106 6.08 1.92 -9.23
N PHE A 107 5.77 2.99 -8.50
CA PHE A 107 6.53 3.45 -7.32
C PHE A 107 5.73 3.31 -6.01
N GLU A 108 4.53 2.73 -6.07
CA GLU A 108 3.63 2.59 -4.92
C GLU A 108 4.26 1.76 -3.78
N SER A 109 5.09 0.77 -4.13
CA SER A 109 5.80 -0.08 -3.18
C SER A 109 7.09 0.52 -2.61
N PHE A 110 7.59 1.62 -3.20
CA PHE A 110 8.81 2.28 -2.72
C PHE A 110 8.55 3.24 -1.56
N PHE A 111 9.62 3.51 -0.80
CA PHE A 111 9.58 4.44 0.34
C PHE A 111 8.58 4.00 1.42
N LEU A 112 8.53 2.70 1.69
CA LEU A 112 7.61 2.15 2.67
C LEU A 112 8.14 2.42 4.08
N ASP A 113 7.44 3.28 4.81
CA ASP A 113 7.59 3.52 6.24
C ASP A 113 6.19 3.55 6.84
N VAL A 114 5.79 2.47 7.50
CA VAL A 114 4.44 2.30 8.04
C VAL A 114 4.54 2.10 9.54
N THR A 115 3.81 2.92 10.27
CA THR A 115 3.68 2.81 11.72
C THR A 115 2.29 2.29 12.07
N PHE A 116 2.24 1.25 12.88
CA PHE A 116 1.04 0.63 13.45
C PHE A 116 0.97 0.98 14.92
N GLU A 117 -0.19 1.40 15.41
CA GLU A 117 -0.43 1.77 16.81
C GLU A 117 -1.72 1.09 17.30
N GLY A 118 -1.62 0.29 18.36
CA GLY A 118 -2.75 -0.42 18.96
C GLY A 118 -2.35 -1.16 20.22
N ASP A 119 -3.29 -1.35 21.13
CA ASP A 119 -3.11 -2.08 22.40
C ASP A 119 -1.93 -1.56 23.26
N GLY A 120 -1.60 -0.25 23.14
CA GLY A 120 -0.47 0.35 23.86
C GLY A 120 0.90 0.02 23.27
N GLU A 121 0.98 -0.70 22.17
CA GLU A 121 2.19 -1.04 21.44
C GLU A 121 2.32 -0.25 20.15
N GLN A 122 3.56 0.08 19.78
CA GLN A 122 3.88 0.71 18.50
C GLN A 122 4.82 -0.19 17.71
N LEU A 123 4.39 -0.56 16.50
CA LEU A 123 5.19 -1.33 15.54
C LEU A 123 5.45 -0.47 14.30
N GLN A 124 6.71 -0.24 13.97
CA GLN A 124 7.12 0.45 12.75
C GLN A 124 7.80 -0.53 11.80
N ILE A 125 7.39 -0.53 10.53
CA ILE A 125 8.04 -1.30 9.47
C ILE A 125 8.55 -0.31 8.43
N LYS A 126 9.88 -0.21 8.33
CA LYS A 126 10.55 0.79 7.51
C LYS A 126 11.48 0.15 6.51
N GLU A 127 11.38 0.57 5.25
CA GLU A 127 12.32 0.22 4.19
C GLU A 127 13.71 0.77 4.51
N THR A 128 14.72 -0.09 4.45
CA THR A 128 16.12 0.29 4.72
C THR A 128 16.97 0.26 3.46
N LYS A 129 16.76 -0.74 2.59
CA LYS A 129 17.56 -0.92 1.39
C LYS A 129 16.76 -1.63 0.30
N THR A 130 16.83 -1.11 -0.91
CA THR A 130 16.31 -1.77 -2.11
C THR A 130 17.48 -2.10 -3.03
N GLU A 131 17.68 -3.38 -3.30
CA GLU A 131 18.66 -3.86 -4.27
C GLU A 131 17.98 -4.03 -5.63
N TRP A 132 18.02 -2.98 -6.45
CA TRP A 132 17.35 -2.92 -7.74
C TRP A 132 17.74 -4.05 -8.70
N LEU A 133 19.02 -4.41 -8.73
CA LEU A 133 19.56 -5.47 -9.59
C LEU A 133 19.03 -6.86 -9.19
N ARG A 134 18.78 -7.09 -7.90
CA ARG A 134 18.29 -8.37 -7.37
C ARG A 134 16.77 -8.38 -7.12
N ASN A 135 16.11 -7.26 -7.32
CA ASN A 135 14.69 -7.07 -7.01
C ASN A 135 14.34 -7.48 -5.58
N THR A 136 15.27 -7.20 -4.65
CA THR A 136 15.13 -7.54 -3.22
C THR A 136 15.01 -6.26 -2.42
N THR A 137 13.97 -6.17 -1.61
CA THR A 137 13.74 -5.05 -0.69
C THR A 137 13.85 -5.55 0.74
N HIS A 138 14.53 -4.79 1.58
CA HIS A 138 14.73 -5.07 2.99
C HIS A 138 14.01 -4.03 3.84
N PHE A 139 13.31 -4.49 4.85
CA PHE A 139 12.64 -3.66 5.84
C PHE A 139 13.12 -4.05 7.24
N VAL A 140 13.18 -3.08 8.14
CA VAL A 140 13.42 -3.30 9.57
C VAL A 140 12.09 -3.16 10.31
N ILE A 141 11.85 -4.07 11.25
CA ILE A 141 10.72 -4.02 12.18
C ILE A 141 11.22 -3.42 13.48
N ARG A 142 10.59 -2.35 13.91
CA ARG A 142 10.83 -1.68 15.19
C ARG A 142 9.62 -1.79 16.09
N LYS A 143 9.83 -2.25 17.31
CA LYS A 143 8.81 -2.22 18.35
C LYS A 143 9.27 -1.22 19.42
N ASP A 144 8.45 -0.22 19.69
CA ASP A 144 8.74 0.82 20.70
C ASP A 144 10.14 1.45 20.51
N GLY A 145 10.52 1.70 19.25
CA GLY A 145 11.78 2.32 18.85
C GLY A 145 13.00 1.36 18.83
N ARG A 146 12.85 0.08 19.18
CA ARG A 146 13.93 -0.92 19.16
C ARG A 146 13.79 -1.84 17.94
N ASP A 147 14.91 -2.14 17.29
CA ASP A 147 14.93 -3.08 16.18
C ASP A 147 14.71 -4.51 16.71
N VAL A 148 13.60 -5.14 16.32
CA VAL A 148 13.18 -6.46 16.80
C VAL A 148 13.06 -7.50 15.69
N GLY A 149 13.21 -7.09 14.43
CA GLY A 149 13.14 -8.03 13.32
C GLY A 149 13.38 -7.38 11.96
N THR A 150 13.27 -8.19 10.91
CA THR A 150 13.45 -7.78 9.53
C THR A 150 12.42 -8.44 8.62
N ILE A 151 12.08 -7.75 7.53
CA ILE A 151 11.30 -8.32 6.43
C ILE A 151 12.14 -8.22 5.16
N ARG A 152 12.13 -9.26 4.35
CA ARG A 152 12.76 -9.24 3.03
C ARG A 152 11.88 -9.88 1.97
N THR A 153 11.94 -9.35 0.76
CA THR A 153 11.41 -10.01 -0.42
C THR A 153 12.43 -11.05 -0.89
N ASP A 154 12.01 -12.26 -1.25
CA ASP A 154 12.92 -13.29 -1.73
C ASP A 154 12.54 -13.74 -3.15
N ALA A 155 13.37 -13.35 -4.13
CA ALA A 155 13.19 -13.71 -5.52
C ALA A 155 13.49 -15.20 -5.79
N ALA A 156 14.41 -15.82 -5.02
CA ALA A 156 14.80 -17.22 -5.21
C ALA A 156 13.69 -18.18 -4.73
N LEU A 157 13.13 -17.95 -3.54
CA LEU A 157 11.98 -18.68 -3.01
C LEU A 157 10.74 -18.51 -3.90
N ARG A 158 10.55 -17.33 -4.47
CA ARG A 158 9.49 -17.05 -5.43
C ARG A 158 9.55 -17.97 -6.65
N GLN A 159 10.75 -18.21 -7.19
CA GLN A 159 10.95 -19.13 -8.33
C GLN A 159 10.78 -20.59 -7.94
N GLN A 160 11.33 -21.03 -6.81
CA GLN A 160 11.27 -22.41 -6.34
C GLN A 160 9.84 -22.88 -6.03
N LEU A 161 9.01 -22.01 -5.45
CA LEU A 161 7.64 -22.33 -5.04
C LEU A 161 6.61 -22.02 -6.12
N GLN A 162 7.01 -21.56 -7.31
CA GLN A 162 6.12 -21.09 -8.38
C GLN A 162 5.11 -20.01 -7.88
N LEU A 163 5.42 -19.38 -6.76
CA LEU A 163 4.60 -18.35 -6.15
C LEU A 163 5.03 -16.98 -6.68
N LYS A 164 4.05 -16.13 -7.01
CA LYS A 164 4.35 -14.80 -7.52
C LYS A 164 4.94 -13.88 -6.46
N GLU A 165 4.62 -14.10 -5.17
CA GLU A 165 4.86 -13.12 -4.12
C GLU A 165 5.17 -13.84 -2.80
N VAL A 166 6.35 -13.57 -2.23
CA VAL A 166 6.79 -14.12 -0.94
C VAL A 166 7.53 -13.05 -0.15
N LEU A 167 7.17 -12.88 1.13
CA LEU A 167 7.94 -12.13 2.11
C LEU A 167 8.45 -13.08 3.19
N LEU A 168 9.70 -12.92 3.55
CA LEU A 168 10.31 -13.57 4.72
C LEU A 168 10.35 -12.56 5.86
N VAL A 169 9.81 -12.93 7.00
CA VAL A 169 9.77 -12.11 8.22
C VAL A 169 10.58 -12.83 9.29
N SER A 170 11.59 -12.16 9.82
CA SER A 170 12.31 -12.62 11.03
C SER A 170 11.92 -11.67 12.15
N TYR A 171 11.33 -12.18 13.23
CA TYR A 171 10.86 -11.41 14.36
C TYR A 171 11.09 -12.14 15.67
N ALA A 172 11.74 -11.49 16.63
CA ALA A 172 12.04 -12.06 17.96
C ALA A 172 12.69 -13.46 17.90
N GLY A 173 13.56 -13.70 16.90
CA GLY A 173 14.25 -14.98 16.70
C GLY A 173 13.41 -16.06 16.02
N GLN A 174 12.18 -15.76 15.60
CA GLN A 174 11.33 -16.67 14.85
C GLN A 174 11.23 -16.25 13.39
N GLU A 175 11.05 -17.22 12.49
CA GLU A 175 10.90 -17.00 11.07
C GLU A 175 9.47 -17.28 10.60
N TYR A 176 8.94 -16.34 9.82
CA TYR A 176 7.62 -16.44 9.20
C TYR A 176 7.75 -16.24 7.69
N GLN A 177 6.89 -16.91 6.95
CA GLN A 177 6.77 -16.74 5.51
C GLN A 177 5.37 -16.25 5.18
N ILE A 178 5.27 -15.16 4.45
CA ILE A 178 4.01 -14.64 3.94
C ILE A 178 3.94 -14.97 2.45
N ARG A 179 2.91 -15.68 2.05
CA ARG A 179 2.73 -16.15 0.67
C ARG A 179 1.37 -15.76 0.15
N SER A 180 1.29 -15.38 -1.13
CA SER A 180 0.01 -15.26 -1.82
C SER A 180 -0.30 -16.51 -2.63
N SER A 181 -1.56 -16.95 -2.58
CA SER A 181 -2.06 -17.95 -3.51
C SER A 181 -2.47 -17.29 -4.82
N THR A 182 -1.90 -17.73 -5.94
CA THR A 182 -2.22 -17.22 -7.27
C THR A 182 -3.68 -17.51 -7.68
N VAL A 183 -4.25 -18.58 -7.15
CA VAL A 183 -5.60 -19.06 -7.51
C VAL A 183 -6.68 -18.41 -6.65
N THR A 184 -6.47 -18.32 -5.34
CA THR A 184 -7.53 -17.92 -4.39
C THR A 184 -7.45 -16.46 -3.96
N ARG A 185 -6.43 -15.71 -4.37
CA ARG A 185 -6.15 -14.33 -3.88
C ARG A 185 -6.04 -14.23 -2.36
N LYS A 186 -5.80 -15.36 -1.69
CA LYS A 186 -5.58 -15.42 -0.25
C LYS A 186 -4.10 -15.21 0.06
N ILE A 187 -3.85 -14.52 1.17
CA ILE A 187 -2.53 -14.35 1.74
C ILE A 187 -2.48 -15.26 2.96
N GLY A 188 -1.42 -16.06 3.09
CA GLY A 188 -1.19 -16.91 4.26
C GLY A 188 0.09 -16.51 4.98
N VAL A 189 0.08 -16.52 6.30
CA VAL A 189 1.27 -16.41 7.15
C VAL A 189 1.59 -17.80 7.67
N TYR A 190 2.82 -18.22 7.42
CA TYR A 190 3.29 -19.57 7.76
C TYR A 190 4.46 -19.48 8.73
N GLN A 191 4.45 -20.34 9.75
CA GLN A 191 5.53 -20.53 10.70
C GLN A 191 5.87 -22.02 10.73
N ASN A 192 7.13 -22.39 10.53
CA ASN A 192 7.59 -23.78 10.46
C ASN A 192 6.78 -24.69 9.50
N GLY A 193 6.17 -24.11 8.48
CA GLY A 193 5.33 -24.84 7.52
C GLY A 193 3.83 -24.79 7.81
N ASP A 194 3.43 -24.48 9.03
CA ASP A 194 2.03 -24.39 9.45
C ASP A 194 1.45 -23.01 9.13
N CYS A 195 0.22 -22.98 8.63
CA CYS A 195 -0.51 -21.75 8.36
C CYS A 195 -1.13 -21.22 9.66
N ILE A 196 -0.62 -20.10 10.17
CA ILE A 196 -1.04 -19.51 11.45
C ILE A 196 -2.02 -18.33 11.30
N ALA A 197 -2.09 -17.76 10.11
CA ALA A 197 -3.05 -16.69 9.79
C ALA A 197 -3.33 -16.65 8.31
N THR A 198 -4.56 -16.25 7.95
CA THR A 198 -4.96 -16.03 6.55
C THR A 198 -5.58 -14.67 6.35
N GLY A 199 -5.41 -14.13 5.13
CA GLY A 199 -6.04 -12.90 4.71
C GLY A 199 -6.70 -13.08 3.35
N SER A 200 -7.86 -12.49 3.17
CA SER A 200 -8.57 -12.47 1.90
C SER A 200 -8.86 -11.04 1.45
N ARG A 201 -8.91 -10.83 0.14
CA ARG A 201 -9.19 -9.53 -0.46
C ARG A 201 -10.54 -9.52 -1.16
N HIS A 202 -11.37 -8.56 -0.80
CA HIS A 202 -12.65 -8.25 -1.44
C HIS A 202 -12.64 -6.78 -1.91
N GLY A 203 -12.18 -6.54 -3.14
CA GLY A 203 -12.00 -5.18 -3.66
C GLY A 203 -10.93 -4.40 -2.89
N ALA A 204 -11.33 -3.30 -2.24
CA ALA A 204 -10.46 -2.50 -1.38
C ALA A 204 -10.40 -3.00 0.08
N GLN A 205 -11.26 -3.94 0.44
CA GLN A 205 -11.34 -4.50 1.78
C GLN A 205 -10.40 -5.69 1.91
N LEU A 206 -9.70 -5.78 3.05
CA LEU A 206 -8.92 -6.92 3.49
C LEU A 206 -9.56 -7.47 4.75
N VAL A 207 -9.76 -8.77 4.79
CA VAL A 207 -10.28 -9.49 5.97
C VAL A 207 -9.24 -10.51 6.37
N PHE A 208 -8.91 -10.55 7.64
CA PHE A 208 -7.88 -11.41 8.21
C PHE A 208 -8.50 -12.36 9.23
N ASP A 209 -8.15 -13.61 9.10
CA ASP A 209 -8.42 -14.65 10.08
C ASP A 209 -7.12 -14.97 10.79
N CYS A 210 -7.03 -14.59 12.05
CA CYS A 210 -5.77 -14.58 12.79
C CYS A 210 -6.03 -14.87 14.27
N ASP A 211 -5.79 -16.10 14.67
CA ASP A 211 -5.91 -16.55 16.07
C ASP A 211 -4.53 -16.89 16.65
N THR A 212 -3.61 -15.92 16.62
CA THR A 212 -2.26 -16.09 17.12
C THR A 212 -1.96 -15.10 18.24
N LYS A 213 -1.01 -15.47 19.11
CA LYS A 213 -0.49 -14.57 20.16
C LYS A 213 0.15 -13.31 19.54
N GLU A 214 0.68 -13.41 18.32
CA GLU A 214 1.33 -12.33 17.58
C GLU A 214 0.41 -11.73 16.51
N ARG A 215 -0.87 -11.56 16.85
CA ARG A 215 -1.88 -11.04 15.94
C ARG A 215 -1.48 -9.71 15.30
N LEU A 216 -0.88 -8.79 16.07
CA LEU A 216 -0.41 -7.49 15.57
C LEU A 216 0.64 -7.66 14.46
N LEU A 217 1.66 -8.50 14.70
CA LEU A 217 2.70 -8.78 13.71
C LEU A 217 2.12 -9.41 12.43
N ALA A 218 1.25 -10.41 12.59
CA ALA A 218 0.65 -11.12 11.47
C ALA A 218 -0.17 -10.17 10.58
N VAL A 219 -1.04 -9.35 11.19
CA VAL A 219 -1.87 -8.37 10.47
C VAL A 219 -1.01 -7.28 9.85
N ALA A 220 -0.05 -6.70 10.59
CA ALA A 220 0.87 -5.70 10.08
C ALA A 220 1.67 -6.22 8.87
N SER A 221 2.18 -7.45 8.97
CA SER A 221 2.94 -8.09 7.90
C SER A 221 2.08 -8.37 6.66
N MET A 222 0.81 -8.79 6.81
CA MET A 222 -0.11 -8.97 5.69
C MET A 222 -0.50 -7.64 5.04
N ILE A 223 -0.63 -6.55 5.82
CA ILE A 223 -0.85 -5.20 5.28
C ILE A 223 0.38 -4.75 4.49
N VAL A 224 1.59 -4.92 5.05
CA VAL A 224 2.85 -4.61 4.34
C VAL A 224 3.00 -5.44 3.08
N PHE A 225 2.69 -6.74 3.14
CA PHE A 225 2.64 -7.60 1.95
C PHE A 225 1.75 -7.01 0.86
N ARG A 226 0.59 -6.51 1.25
CA ARG A 226 -0.33 -5.86 0.31
C ARG A 226 0.15 -4.52 -0.22
N LEU A 227 0.93 -3.77 0.57
CA LEU A 227 1.55 -2.51 0.14
C LEU A 227 2.75 -2.74 -0.81
N VAL A 228 3.50 -3.81 -0.62
CA VAL A 228 4.65 -4.21 -1.46
C VAL A 228 4.19 -4.84 -2.77
N TYR A 229 3.20 -5.72 -2.72
CA TYR A 229 2.68 -6.44 -3.88
C TYR A 229 1.30 -5.93 -4.27
N SER A 230 1.26 -4.98 -5.19
CA SER A 230 0.07 -4.19 -5.54
C SER A 230 -0.89 -4.85 -6.52
N LYS A 231 -0.66 -6.10 -6.95
CA LYS A 231 -1.46 -6.77 -7.99
C LYS A 231 -2.68 -7.49 -7.47
#